data_11268be59de051b8a1330763b8fe65f3
#
_entry.id   11268be59de051b8a1330763b8fe65f3
#
_cell.length_a   1.000
_cell.length_b   1.000
_cell.length_c   1.000
_cell.angle_alpha   90.00
_cell.angle_beta   90.00
_cell.angle_gamma   90.00
#
_symmetry.space_group_name_H-M   'P 1'
#
loop_
_entity.id
_entity.type
_entity.pdbx_description
1 polymer ?
#
loop_
_entity_poly.entity_id
_entity_poly.type
_entity_poly.pdbx_seq_one_letter_code
_entity_poly.pdbx_strand_id
1 'polypeptide(L)'
;MSTRFSLKSVVLARMSILGVLDFIILACLVPLCWIGNNFSFIQTGTYIVVPYLLTVNLSLWVTRHIHSREAIYGCMTVAVLVCGINVGLHYMVSVIYTLSYFGWWLAFAFSLIGIMAHEIYYTIKQMEEYSWNCLLTD
;
A
#
# COMPACT_ATOMS: atom_id res chain seq x y z
N MET A 1 -32.34 21.47 2.05
CA MET A 1 -30.90 21.66 1.84
C MET A 1 -30.19 20.31 1.99
N SER A 2 -30.05 19.53 0.92
CA SER A 2 -29.34 18.28 0.99
C SER A 2 -27.85 18.60 0.91
N THR A 3 -27.16 18.38 1.98
CA THR A 3 -25.68 18.38 2.02
C THR A 3 -25.17 17.30 1.06
N ARG A 4 -24.91 17.67 -0.17
CA ARG A 4 -24.08 16.89 -1.09
C ARG A 4 -22.66 16.85 -0.49
N PHE A 5 -22.48 16.06 0.55
CA PHE A 5 -21.14 15.60 0.88
C PHE A 5 -20.65 14.89 -0.37
N SER A 6 -19.71 15.50 -1.05
CA SER A 6 -19.20 14.96 -2.28
C SER A 6 -18.68 13.56 -1.98
N LEU A 7 -19.09 12.59 -2.75
CA LEU A 7 -18.65 11.18 -2.65
C LEU A 7 -17.12 11.09 -2.50
N LYS A 8 -16.43 12.03 -3.09
CA LYS A 8 -15.01 12.33 -3.01
C LYS A 8 -14.49 12.54 -1.59
N SER A 9 -15.21 13.35 -0.79
CA SER A 9 -14.84 13.63 0.61
C SER A 9 -14.95 12.35 1.48
N VAL A 10 -15.97 11.54 1.25
CA VAL A 10 -16.17 10.29 2.01
C VAL A 10 -15.13 9.24 1.64
N VAL A 11 -14.78 9.10 0.36
CA VAL A 11 -13.76 8.14 -0.10
C VAL A 11 -12.39 8.55 0.38
N LEU A 12 -12.03 9.84 0.27
CA LEU A 12 -10.77 10.37 0.77
C LEU A 12 -10.65 10.21 2.29
N ALA A 13 -11.71 10.48 3.05
CA ALA A 13 -11.72 10.29 4.49
C ALA A 13 -11.52 8.81 4.88
N ARG A 14 -12.19 7.88 4.19
CA ARG A 14 -12.00 6.43 4.43
C ARG A 14 -10.59 5.98 4.09
N MET A 15 -10.04 6.40 2.95
CA MET A 15 -8.66 6.08 2.57
C MET A 15 -7.65 6.65 3.56
N SER A 16 -7.87 7.88 4.05
CA SER A 16 -7.00 8.51 5.03
C SER A 16 -7.02 7.77 6.38
N ILE A 17 -8.21 7.39 6.86
CA ILE A 17 -8.35 6.65 8.14
C ILE A 17 -7.67 5.27 8.04
N LEU A 18 -7.89 4.55 6.95
CA LEU A 18 -7.23 3.25 6.72
C LEU A 18 -5.71 3.40 6.64
N GLY A 19 -5.22 4.39 5.90
CA GLY A 19 -3.77 4.64 5.80
C GLY A 19 -3.13 4.99 7.14
N VAL A 20 -3.80 5.78 8.00
CA VAL A 20 -3.33 6.09 9.35
C VAL A 20 -3.33 4.85 10.24
N LEU A 21 -4.37 4.03 10.19
CA LEU A 21 -4.45 2.77 10.92
C LEU A 21 -3.31 1.82 10.54
N ASP A 22 -3.09 1.64 9.24
CA ASP A 22 -2.01 0.80 8.74
C ASP A 22 -0.64 1.32 9.15
N PHE A 23 -0.45 2.64 9.12
CA PHE A 23 0.78 3.27 9.59
C PHE A 23 1.03 3.03 11.08
N ILE A 24 0.00 3.10 11.93
CA ILE A 24 0.10 2.80 13.36
C ILE A 24 0.46 1.34 13.58
N ILE A 25 -0.17 0.41 12.85
CA ILE A 25 0.13 -1.03 12.93
C ILE A 25 1.59 -1.30 12.55
N LEU A 26 2.06 -0.70 11.46
CA LEU A 26 3.47 -0.81 11.03
C LEU A 26 4.42 -0.24 12.08
N ALA A 27 4.11 0.94 12.63
CA ALA A 27 4.93 1.58 13.67
C ALA A 27 5.02 0.74 14.95
N CYS A 28 4.01 -0.07 15.27
CA CYS A 28 4.03 -1.02 16.37
C CYS A 28 4.78 -2.32 16.01
N LEU A 29 4.65 -2.81 14.77
CA LEU A 29 5.28 -4.06 14.32
C LEU A 29 6.80 -3.95 14.23
N VAL A 30 7.33 -2.80 13.76
CA VAL A 30 8.78 -2.60 13.59
C VAL A 30 9.56 -2.80 14.89
N PRO A 31 9.20 -2.15 16.02
CA PRO A 31 9.91 -2.37 17.29
C PRO A 31 9.74 -3.79 17.85
N LEU A 32 8.57 -4.42 17.65
CA LEU A 32 8.34 -5.80 18.07
C LEU A 32 9.26 -6.79 17.34
N CYS A 33 9.41 -6.63 16.03
CA CYS A 33 10.31 -7.46 15.23
C CYS A 33 11.80 -7.17 15.52
N TRP A 34 12.12 -5.94 15.92
CA TRP A 34 13.49 -5.56 16.24
C TRP A 34 14.02 -6.24 17.53
N ILE A 35 13.18 -6.39 18.55
CA ILE A 35 13.56 -7.02 19.84
C ILE A 35 14.04 -8.47 19.65
N GLY A 36 13.56 -9.15 18.61
CA GLY A 36 13.91 -10.55 18.30
C GLY A 36 15.10 -10.74 17.35
N ASN A 37 15.63 -9.69 16.74
CA ASN A 37 16.63 -9.79 15.67
C ASN A 37 17.84 -8.88 15.92
N ASN A 38 19.04 -9.35 15.54
CA ASN A 38 20.29 -8.59 15.61
C ASN A 38 20.45 -7.55 14.46
N PHE A 39 19.37 -7.21 13.75
CA PHE A 39 19.41 -6.23 12.67
C PHE A 39 19.22 -4.79 13.18
N SER A 40 19.77 -3.82 12.44
CA SER A 40 19.51 -2.41 12.71
C SER A 40 18.01 -2.10 12.62
N PHE A 41 17.50 -1.22 13.46
CA PHE A 41 16.10 -0.78 13.45
C PHE A 41 15.63 -0.32 12.05
N ILE A 42 16.48 0.44 11.35
CA ILE A 42 16.21 0.94 9.98
C ILE A 42 16.11 -0.21 8.99
N GLN A 43 16.97 -1.21 9.12
CA GLN A 43 17.00 -2.38 8.24
C GLN A 43 15.74 -3.22 8.41
N THR A 44 15.36 -3.51 9.65
CA THR A 44 14.12 -4.24 9.98
C THR A 44 12.89 -3.48 9.46
N GLY A 45 12.86 -2.16 9.67
CA GLY A 45 11.79 -1.29 9.17
C GLY A 45 11.63 -1.36 7.65
N THR A 46 12.75 -1.28 6.91
CA THR A 46 12.73 -1.35 5.45
C THR A 46 12.19 -2.71 4.96
N TYR A 47 12.60 -3.80 5.57
CA TYR A 47 12.15 -5.15 5.18
C TYR A 47 10.66 -5.41 5.45
N ILE A 48 10.05 -4.68 6.36
CA ILE A 48 8.60 -4.73 6.63
C ILE A 48 7.85 -3.77 5.70
N VAL A 49 8.38 -2.57 5.50
CA VAL A 49 7.73 -1.51 4.70
C VAL A 49 7.65 -1.86 3.22
N VAL A 50 8.69 -2.50 2.66
CA VAL A 50 8.71 -2.84 1.22
C VAL A 50 7.59 -3.78 0.82
N PRO A 51 7.38 -4.96 1.44
CA PRO A 51 6.27 -5.84 1.08
C PRO A 51 4.91 -5.19 1.37
N TYR A 52 4.81 -4.35 2.40
CA TYR A 52 3.60 -3.58 2.65
C TYR A 52 3.29 -2.60 1.51
N LEU A 53 4.26 -1.78 1.07
CA LEU A 53 4.09 -0.86 -0.05
C LEU A 53 3.73 -1.60 -1.34
N LEU A 54 4.34 -2.76 -1.58
CA LEU A 54 4.02 -3.61 -2.71
C LEU A 54 2.56 -4.07 -2.66
N THR A 55 2.10 -4.54 -1.51
CA THR A 55 0.71 -4.96 -1.30
C THR A 55 -0.27 -3.81 -1.54
N VAL A 56 0.02 -2.63 -1.02
CA VAL A 56 -0.83 -1.44 -1.20
C VAL A 56 -0.92 -1.05 -2.68
N ASN A 57 0.21 -0.98 -3.40
CA ASN A 57 0.24 -0.65 -4.82
C ASN A 57 -0.57 -1.65 -5.65
N LEU A 58 -0.38 -2.95 -5.42
CA LEU A 58 -1.12 -3.99 -6.13
C LEU A 58 -2.61 -3.96 -5.78
N SER A 59 -2.97 -3.69 -4.53
CA SER A 59 -4.37 -3.56 -4.11
C SER A 59 -5.05 -2.36 -4.75
N LEU A 60 -4.37 -1.22 -4.87
CA LEU A 60 -4.89 -0.04 -5.58
C LEU A 60 -5.11 -0.36 -7.07
N TRP A 61 -4.16 -1.04 -7.69
CA TRP A 61 -4.28 -1.46 -9.09
C TRP A 61 -5.45 -2.42 -9.31
N VAL A 62 -5.62 -3.42 -8.43
CA VAL A 62 -6.74 -4.40 -8.45
C VAL A 62 -8.07 -3.68 -8.28
N THR A 63 -8.19 -2.79 -7.30
CA THR A 63 -9.42 -2.04 -7.01
C THR A 63 -9.84 -1.17 -8.19
N ARG A 64 -8.89 -0.71 -9.00
CA ARG A 64 -9.16 0.07 -10.20
C ARG A 64 -9.67 -0.76 -11.37
N HIS A 65 -9.21 -2.02 -11.49
CA HIS A 65 -9.55 -2.89 -12.63
C HIS A 65 -10.76 -3.79 -12.37
N ILE A 66 -11.06 -4.10 -11.12
CA ILE A 66 -12.10 -5.05 -10.73
C ILE A 66 -13.25 -4.30 -10.05
N HIS A 67 -14.49 -4.52 -10.52
CA HIS A 67 -15.69 -3.82 -10.03
C HIS A 67 -16.16 -4.38 -8.67
N SER A 68 -16.28 -3.46 -7.71
CA SER A 68 -16.96 -3.46 -6.40
C SER A 68 -16.82 -4.66 -5.44
N ARG A 69 -17.47 -5.78 -5.62
CA ARG A 69 -17.46 -6.86 -4.62
C ARG A 69 -16.28 -7.82 -4.75
N GLU A 70 -15.86 -8.08 -5.97
CA GLU A 70 -14.75 -8.98 -6.26
C GLU A 70 -13.39 -8.36 -5.94
N ALA A 71 -13.30 -7.04 -5.89
CA ALA A 71 -12.07 -6.33 -5.54
C ALA A 71 -11.58 -6.69 -4.12
N ILE A 72 -12.47 -6.94 -3.17
CA ILE A 72 -12.11 -7.34 -1.80
C ILE A 72 -11.37 -8.67 -1.81
N TYR A 73 -11.90 -9.65 -2.54
CA TYR A 73 -11.23 -10.96 -2.68
C TYR A 73 -9.91 -10.84 -3.41
N GLY A 74 -9.84 -9.98 -4.44
CA GLY A 74 -8.62 -9.68 -5.16
C GLY A 74 -7.53 -9.09 -4.25
N CYS A 75 -7.88 -8.11 -3.42
CA CYS A 75 -6.95 -7.52 -2.45
C CYS A 75 -6.47 -8.54 -1.40
N MET A 76 -7.36 -9.37 -0.88
CA MET A 76 -6.98 -10.45 0.04
C MET A 76 -6.02 -11.45 -0.62
N THR A 77 -6.28 -11.85 -1.85
CA THR A 77 -5.39 -12.76 -2.60
C THR A 77 -4.02 -12.15 -2.81
N VAL A 78 -3.95 -10.87 -3.18
CA VAL A 78 -2.68 -10.14 -3.34
C VAL A 78 -1.90 -10.10 -2.01
N ALA A 79 -2.55 -9.79 -0.90
CA ALA A 79 -1.91 -9.74 0.41
C ALA A 79 -1.31 -11.11 0.80
N VAL A 80 -2.06 -12.18 0.62
CA VAL A 80 -1.59 -13.55 0.90
C VAL A 80 -0.42 -13.93 0.00
N LEU A 81 -0.47 -13.60 -1.30
CA LEU A 81 0.61 -13.87 -2.25
C LEU A 81 1.90 -13.13 -1.88
N VAL A 82 1.81 -11.82 -1.59
CA VAL A 82 2.99 -11.02 -1.22
C VAL A 82 3.60 -11.52 0.09
N CYS A 83 2.77 -11.83 1.10
CA CYS A 83 3.26 -12.44 2.33
C CYS A 83 3.92 -13.79 2.09
N GLY A 84 3.31 -14.67 1.30
CA GLY A 84 3.85 -16.00 0.97
C GLY A 84 5.19 -15.91 0.24
N ILE A 85 5.29 -15.02 -0.75
CA ILE A 85 6.54 -14.77 -1.48
C ILE A 85 7.62 -14.22 -0.54
N ASN A 86 7.28 -13.26 0.33
CA ASN A 86 8.25 -12.68 1.26
C ASN A 86 8.80 -13.71 2.24
N VAL A 87 7.92 -14.53 2.82
CA VAL A 87 8.31 -15.63 3.71
C VAL A 87 9.14 -16.66 2.95
N GLY A 88 8.73 -17.06 1.76
CA GLY A 88 9.48 -17.99 0.90
C GLY A 88 10.88 -17.48 0.55
N LEU A 89 11.01 -16.20 0.19
CA LEU A 89 12.30 -15.55 -0.08
C LEU A 89 13.19 -15.53 1.17
N HIS A 90 12.62 -15.28 2.34
CA HIS A 90 13.37 -15.28 3.59
C HIS A 90 13.99 -16.65 3.88
N TYR A 91 13.25 -17.74 3.65
CA TYR A 91 13.74 -19.10 3.87
C TYR A 91 14.69 -19.60 2.77
N MET A 92 14.42 -19.26 1.51
CA MET A 92 15.20 -19.77 0.37
C MET A 92 16.47 -18.97 0.11
N VAL A 93 16.42 -17.65 0.28
CA VAL A 93 17.51 -16.74 -0.11
C VAL A 93 17.77 -15.73 1.01
N SER A 94 18.18 -16.21 2.18
CA SER A 94 18.48 -15.36 3.35
C SER A 94 19.57 -14.30 3.07
N VAL A 95 20.42 -14.54 2.07
CA VAL A 95 21.49 -13.62 1.63
C VAL A 95 20.94 -12.27 1.16
N ILE A 96 19.73 -12.21 0.59
CA ILE A 96 19.09 -10.96 0.12
C ILE A 96 18.79 -10.00 1.27
N TYR A 97 18.63 -10.51 2.49
CA TYR A 97 18.36 -9.75 3.70
C TYR A 97 19.64 -9.29 4.42
N THR A 98 20.83 -9.47 3.81
CA THR A 98 22.09 -9.00 4.35
C THR A 98 22.30 -7.50 4.09
N LEU A 99 23.14 -6.87 4.89
CA LEU A 99 23.49 -5.45 4.78
C LEU A 99 24.00 -5.05 3.39
N SER A 100 24.65 -5.99 2.67
CA SER A 100 25.19 -5.77 1.33
C SER A 100 24.11 -5.41 0.30
N TYR A 101 22.89 -5.90 0.46
CA TYR A 101 21.76 -5.65 -0.45
C TYR A 101 20.79 -4.57 0.06
N PHE A 102 21.09 -3.95 1.19
CA PHE A 102 20.22 -2.94 1.81
C PHE A 102 19.95 -1.74 0.88
N GLY A 103 20.96 -1.30 0.12
CA GLY A 103 20.79 -0.22 -0.86
C GLY A 103 19.76 -0.53 -1.95
N TRP A 104 19.68 -1.77 -2.40
CA TRP A 104 18.67 -2.22 -3.37
C TRP A 104 17.26 -2.20 -2.79
N TRP A 105 17.11 -2.57 -1.52
CA TRP A 105 15.84 -2.50 -0.81
C TRP A 105 15.34 -1.06 -0.65
N LEU A 106 16.23 -0.13 -0.35
CA LEU A 106 15.90 1.30 -0.30
C LEU A 106 15.50 1.83 -1.67
N ALA A 107 16.23 1.53 -2.71
CA ALA A 107 15.89 1.96 -4.08
C ALA A 107 14.53 1.41 -4.50
N PHE A 108 14.22 0.16 -4.15
CA PHE A 108 12.94 -0.46 -4.41
C PHE A 108 11.80 0.20 -3.61
N ALA A 109 12.04 0.53 -2.33
CA ALA A 109 11.07 1.27 -1.51
C ALA A 109 10.73 2.64 -2.10
N PHE A 110 11.73 3.42 -2.52
CA PHE A 110 11.51 4.72 -3.16
C PHE A 110 10.74 4.61 -4.48
N SER A 111 11.04 3.59 -5.28
CA SER A 111 10.30 3.30 -6.52
C SER A 111 8.82 3.00 -6.23
N LEU A 112 8.53 2.18 -5.22
CA LEU A 112 7.16 1.85 -4.82
C LEU A 112 6.39 3.07 -4.28
N ILE A 113 7.05 3.95 -3.53
CA ILE A 113 6.46 5.22 -3.08
C ILE A 113 6.10 6.11 -4.27
N GLY A 114 6.98 6.20 -5.26
CA GLY A 114 6.72 6.96 -6.49
C GLY A 114 5.52 6.41 -7.27
N ILE A 115 5.42 5.10 -7.42
CA ILE A 115 4.30 4.42 -8.08
C ILE A 115 3.00 4.68 -7.30
N MET A 116 3.03 4.56 -5.97
CA MET A 116 1.87 4.82 -5.12
C MET A 116 1.37 6.27 -5.24
N ALA A 117 2.28 7.24 -5.24
CA ALA A 117 1.93 8.65 -5.43
C ALA A 117 1.30 8.90 -6.80
N HIS A 118 1.82 8.28 -7.85
CA HIS A 118 1.28 8.36 -9.20
C HIS A 118 -0.14 7.75 -9.28
N GLU A 119 -0.34 6.56 -8.69
CA GLU A 119 -1.65 5.89 -8.67
C GLU A 119 -2.70 6.71 -7.90
N ILE A 120 -2.34 7.28 -6.75
CA ILE A 120 -3.22 8.15 -5.97
C ILE A 120 -3.59 9.41 -6.78
N TYR A 121 -2.60 10.05 -7.40
CA TYR A 121 -2.84 11.23 -8.24
C TYR A 121 -3.80 10.92 -9.38
N TYR A 122 -3.60 9.83 -10.08
CA TYR A 122 -4.45 9.40 -11.19
C TYR A 122 -5.88 9.08 -10.74
N THR A 123 -6.03 8.41 -9.60
CA THR A 123 -7.34 8.09 -9.00
C THR A 123 -8.12 9.35 -8.62
N ILE A 124 -7.45 10.35 -8.05
CA ILE A 124 -8.08 11.63 -7.72
C ILE A 124 -8.52 12.36 -8.99
N LYS A 125 -7.69 12.42 -10.01
CA LYS A 125 -8.02 13.05 -11.30
C LYS A 125 -9.22 12.39 -11.95
N GLN A 126 -9.29 11.08 -11.99
CA GLN A 126 -10.40 10.33 -12.56
C GLN A 126 -11.72 10.62 -11.82
N MET A 127 -11.68 10.76 -10.49
CA MET A 127 -12.85 11.15 -9.72
C MET A 127 -13.31 12.60 -10.02
N GLU A 128 -12.40 13.50 -10.38
CA GLU A 128 -12.74 14.86 -10.81
C GLU A 128 -13.49 14.86 -12.15
N GLU A 129 -13.02 14.11 -13.11
CA GLU A 129 -13.67 14.01 -14.43
C GLU A 129 -15.08 13.42 -14.33
N TYR A 130 -15.30 12.40 -13.49
CA TYR A 130 -16.65 11.85 -13.23
C TYR A 130 -17.58 12.88 -12.57
N SER A 131 -17.07 13.70 -11.68
CA SER A 131 -17.86 14.76 -11.01
C SER A 131 -18.30 15.84 -12.00
N TRP A 132 -17.46 16.22 -12.97
CA TRP A 132 -17.80 17.19 -14.00
C TRP A 132 -18.82 16.66 -15.00
N ASN A 133 -18.69 15.41 -15.41
CA ASN A 133 -19.64 14.80 -16.36
C ASN A 133 -21.06 14.65 -15.76
N CYS A 134 -21.17 14.38 -14.46
CA CYS A 134 -22.47 14.36 -13.78
C CYS A 134 -23.12 15.75 -13.67
N LEU A 135 -22.34 16.84 -13.65
CA LEU A 135 -22.85 18.21 -13.58
C LEU A 135 -23.32 18.75 -14.94
N LEU A 136 -22.83 18.18 -16.04
CA LEU A 136 -23.18 18.60 -17.41
C LEU A 136 -24.39 17.84 -17.97
N THR A 137 -24.89 16.81 -17.29
CA THR A 137 -26.05 15.99 -17.71
C THR A 137 -27.35 16.37 -16.99
N ASP A 138 -27.34 17.32 -16.06
CA ASP A 138 -28.50 17.98 -15.45
C ASP A 138 -28.70 19.37 -16.08
#